data_3d785f576b81e89fff5226d95a1a75aa
#
_entry.id   3d785f576b81e89fff5226d95a1a75aa
#
_cell.length_a   1.000
_cell.length_b   1.000
_cell.length_c   1.000
_cell.angle_alpha   90.00
_cell.angle_beta   90.00
_cell.angle_gamma   90.00
#
_symmetry.space_group_name_H-M   'P 1'
#
loop_
_entity.id
_entity.type
_entity.pdbx_description
1 polymer ?
#
loop_
_entity_poly.entity_id
_entity_poly.type
_entity_poly.pdbx_seq_one_letter_code
_entity_poly.pdbx_strand_id
1 'polypeptide(L)'
;MKYLLTTLFLILQLLSGCTEKSIKQAGSGISNDTLILENIFPLQDRHCHGSTIVELPNKDLLVAWFHGSGERTADDVAIKGARYNHKTHTWSEPFTMADVPDFPDINPVLFIDNNEQLWLVWYTVLAYQWQSSVLKYRISTNYLQESGAPEWKWQEMIHVKPDGNAAEGIGRNDEFVRTLNRKYDEYYLSLVSSGYIKKDGSGSITDTLWEEARSHYIGIAKGLNLISNGTDIDENGGKVKAQLGYPLMRRIGWQTRNKPLIAGKRILLPLYSDGFDFSLIAITQNSGETWQFSEPIVGAGAVQPALALLKDSSIISYMRDNGPPPKRLMKSISQDWGKTWSTVEDSEIPNPGTAADIAVLKSGNWVIAHNDIEEGRHRLSVWLSQDEGRTWPFKKTLINGEPGSEVRGHYPAIIQGADETIHVSFTNQIPGPEGKSAVKNITHAAFSEKWLMR
;
A
#
# COMPACT_ATOMS: atom_id res chain seq x y z
N MET A 1 65.32 27.90 -23.40
CA MET A 1 65.52 29.37 -23.23
C MET A 1 64.12 29.97 -23.13
N LYS A 2 63.76 30.30 -21.88
CA LYS A 2 62.99 31.47 -21.41
C LYS A 2 61.67 31.81 -22.14
N TYR A 3 60.63 31.92 -21.29
CA TYR A 3 59.28 32.48 -21.44
C TYR A 3 58.25 31.51 -22.03
N LEU A 4 57.58 30.79 -21.13
CA LEU A 4 56.16 30.50 -21.08
C LEU A 4 55.75 29.93 -19.72
N LEU A 5 55.74 30.81 -18.72
CA LEU A 5 55.15 30.58 -17.41
C LEU A 5 54.51 31.90 -17.01
N THR A 6 53.24 32.08 -17.29
CA THR A 6 52.30 33.00 -16.65
C THR A 6 51.06 33.14 -17.53
N THR A 7 50.11 32.20 -17.40
CA THR A 7 48.67 32.40 -17.68
C THR A 7 47.93 31.10 -17.36
N LEU A 8 47.95 30.66 -16.10
CA LEU A 8 47.09 29.56 -15.66
C LEU A 8 46.77 29.75 -14.17
N PHE A 9 46.22 30.91 -13.84
CA PHE A 9 45.71 31.17 -12.49
C PHE A 9 44.65 32.27 -12.56
N LEU A 10 43.51 32.05 -13.19
CA LEU A 10 42.29 32.88 -13.05
C LEU A 10 41.10 32.32 -13.83
N ILE A 11 40.78 31.03 -13.68
CA ILE A 11 39.44 30.50 -13.97
C ILE A 11 39.19 29.35 -12.99
N LEU A 12 39.04 29.68 -11.72
CA LEU A 12 38.55 28.73 -10.72
C LEU A 12 37.86 29.49 -9.58
N GLN A 13 36.90 30.31 -9.92
CA GLN A 13 35.95 30.87 -8.93
C GLN A 13 34.71 31.38 -9.67
N LEU A 14 33.84 30.50 -10.11
CA LEU A 14 32.42 30.79 -10.40
C LEU A 14 31.66 29.47 -10.67
N LEU A 15 31.71 28.53 -9.75
CA LEU A 15 30.76 27.44 -9.64
C LEU A 15 30.68 27.04 -8.18
N SER A 16 30.10 27.91 -7.37
CA SER A 16 29.77 27.57 -5.99
C SER A 16 28.50 28.33 -5.63
N GLY A 17 27.38 27.72 -5.95
CA GLY A 17 26.06 28.27 -5.74
C GLY A 17 24.97 27.21 -5.73
N CYS A 18 25.30 25.94 -5.39
CA CYS A 18 24.32 25.01 -4.90
C CYS A 18 24.35 25.06 -3.38
N THR A 19 23.37 25.69 -2.79
CA THR A 19 23.14 25.70 -1.35
C THR A 19 22.82 24.28 -0.90
N GLU A 20 23.83 23.53 -0.46
CA GLU A 20 23.65 22.44 0.48
C GLU A 20 22.96 23.02 1.72
N LYS A 21 21.68 22.73 1.88
CA LYS A 21 21.02 22.88 3.18
C LYS A 21 21.70 21.90 4.13
N SER A 22 22.56 22.41 4.97
CA SER A 22 23.26 21.69 6.02
C SER A 22 22.29 20.88 6.85
N ILE A 23 22.44 19.54 6.83
CA ILE A 23 21.84 18.62 7.78
C ILE A 23 22.43 18.96 9.14
N LYS A 24 21.65 19.60 10.00
CA LYS A 24 22.02 19.79 11.41
C LYS A 24 21.97 18.43 12.09
N GLN A 25 23.09 18.01 12.66
CA GLN A 25 23.18 16.90 13.60
C GLN A 25 22.19 17.13 14.75
N ALA A 26 21.23 16.21 14.90
CA ALA A 26 20.19 16.29 15.90
C ALA A 26 20.75 15.92 17.28
N GLY A 27 20.80 16.90 18.16
CA GLY A 27 20.83 16.66 19.60
C GLY A 27 19.41 16.65 20.15
N SER A 28 19.10 15.67 20.97
CA SER A 28 17.97 15.51 21.90
C SER A 28 16.62 16.13 21.53
N GLY A 29 15.70 15.30 21.07
CA GLY A 29 14.28 15.61 20.91
C GLY A 29 13.96 16.39 19.63
N ILE A 30 13.03 15.87 18.81
CA ILE A 30 12.48 16.63 17.67
C ILE A 30 11.88 17.91 18.26
N SER A 31 12.40 19.08 17.89
CA SER A 31 11.76 20.33 18.27
C SER A 31 10.34 20.32 17.69
N ASN A 32 9.34 20.76 18.45
CA ASN A 32 7.92 20.74 18.07
C ASN A 32 7.60 21.44 16.73
N ASP A 33 8.59 21.94 16.00
CA ASP A 33 8.46 22.82 14.84
C ASP A 33 9.27 22.35 13.61
N THR A 34 9.82 21.13 13.61
CA THR A 34 10.77 20.70 12.57
C THR A 34 10.29 19.44 11.87
N LEU A 35 10.36 19.42 10.52
CA LEU A 35 10.32 18.23 9.69
C LEU A 35 11.74 17.69 9.53
N ILE A 36 11.93 16.41 9.85
CA ILE A 36 13.14 15.65 9.53
C ILE A 36 12.84 14.80 8.29
N LEU A 37 13.68 14.88 7.28
CA LEU A 37 13.68 14.02 6.12
C LEU A 37 15.05 13.37 6.01
N GLU A 38 15.11 12.06 6.01
CA GLU A 38 16.36 11.31 5.92
C GLU A 38 16.21 10.06 5.05
N ASN A 39 17.25 9.77 4.31
CA ASN A 39 17.30 8.57 3.48
C ASN A 39 17.66 7.37 4.35
N ILE A 40 16.89 6.29 4.29
CA ILE A 40 17.18 5.05 5.04
C ILE A 40 18.44 4.38 4.48
N PHE A 41 18.68 4.52 3.18
CA PHE A 41 19.90 4.11 2.48
C PHE A 41 20.14 5.05 1.29
N PRO A 42 21.35 5.10 0.73
CA PRO A 42 21.68 5.96 -0.41
C PRO A 42 20.77 5.72 -1.62
N LEU A 43 20.53 6.77 -2.40
CA LEU A 43 19.86 6.66 -3.69
C LEU A 43 20.59 5.68 -4.63
N GLN A 44 19.85 4.85 -5.34
CA GLN A 44 20.38 3.81 -6.20
C GLN A 44 19.51 3.59 -7.45
N ASP A 45 20.03 2.91 -8.46
CA ASP A 45 19.35 2.58 -9.71
C ASP A 45 18.47 1.33 -9.61
N ARG A 46 18.72 0.44 -8.62
CA ARG A 46 17.88 -0.74 -8.39
C ARG A 46 16.49 -0.33 -7.89
N HIS A 47 15.51 -1.12 -8.25
CA HIS A 47 14.13 -0.89 -7.83
C HIS A 47 13.97 -1.14 -6.32
N CYS A 48 13.36 -0.20 -5.63
CA CYS A 48 12.90 -0.33 -4.26
C CYS A 48 11.54 0.34 -4.12
N HIS A 49 10.60 -0.30 -3.40
CA HIS A 49 9.23 0.21 -3.32
C HIS A 49 8.43 -0.39 -2.17
N GLY A 50 7.26 0.23 -1.88
CA GLY A 50 6.24 -0.34 -1.01
C GLY A 50 6.70 -0.53 0.43
N SER A 51 7.27 0.52 1.05
CA SER A 51 7.77 0.44 2.43
C SER A 51 6.66 0.35 3.47
N THR A 52 6.99 -0.25 4.59
CA THR A 52 6.20 -0.31 5.83
C THR A 52 7.09 0.03 7.01
N ILE A 53 6.52 0.55 8.09
CA ILE A 53 7.26 0.99 9.28
C ILE A 53 6.53 0.56 10.55
N VAL A 54 7.28 0.19 11.58
CA VAL A 54 6.78 -0.11 12.93
C VAL A 54 7.76 0.42 13.97
N GLU A 55 7.24 0.94 15.09
CA GLU A 55 8.06 1.22 16.28
C GLU A 55 8.14 -0.03 17.15
N LEU A 56 9.34 -0.37 17.59
CA LEU A 56 9.61 -1.49 18.49
C LEU A 56 9.46 -1.05 19.96
N PRO A 57 9.25 -1.98 20.90
CA PRO A 57 9.11 -1.65 22.34
C PRO A 57 10.27 -0.87 22.94
N ASN A 58 11.48 -1.00 22.37
CA ASN A 58 12.67 -0.24 22.76
C ASN A 58 12.75 1.15 22.10
N LYS A 59 11.71 1.60 21.39
CA LYS A 59 11.58 2.84 20.62
C LYS A 59 12.41 2.91 19.32
N ASP A 60 13.13 1.86 18.97
CA ASP A 60 13.75 1.78 17.66
C ASP A 60 12.67 1.62 16.59
N LEU A 61 12.97 2.01 15.33
CA LEU A 61 12.07 1.74 14.22
C LEU A 61 12.60 0.56 13.40
N LEU A 62 11.68 -0.23 12.88
CA LEU A 62 11.96 -1.23 11.88
C LEU A 62 11.16 -0.89 10.62
N VAL A 63 11.87 -0.76 9.50
CA VAL A 63 11.27 -0.51 8.18
C VAL A 63 11.54 -1.71 7.29
N ALA A 64 10.57 -2.06 6.45
CA ALA A 64 10.77 -3.06 5.40
C ALA A 64 10.21 -2.55 4.06
N TRP A 65 10.77 -3.05 2.95
CA TRP A 65 10.36 -2.72 1.58
C TRP A 65 10.76 -3.86 0.64
N PHE A 66 10.20 -3.91 -0.56
CA PHE A 66 10.71 -4.84 -1.57
C PHE A 66 11.77 -4.19 -2.45
N HIS A 67 12.77 -4.98 -2.86
CA HIS A 67 13.97 -4.51 -3.52
C HIS A 67 14.54 -5.56 -4.46
N GLY A 68 14.85 -5.17 -5.69
CA GLY A 68 15.44 -6.03 -6.70
C GLY A 68 15.73 -5.28 -8.01
N SER A 69 15.84 -6.02 -9.11
CA SER A 69 16.04 -5.42 -10.45
C SER A 69 14.73 -4.89 -11.06
N GLY A 70 13.57 -5.26 -10.51
CA GLY A 70 12.25 -4.84 -10.98
C GLY A 70 11.17 -5.08 -9.91
N GLU A 71 9.98 -5.41 -10.37
CA GLU A 71 8.84 -5.78 -9.52
C GLU A 71 8.45 -7.26 -9.76
N ARG A 72 7.16 -7.53 -10.03
CA ARG A 72 6.60 -8.88 -10.20
C ARG A 72 7.23 -9.74 -11.30
N THR A 73 8.02 -9.15 -12.17
CA THR A 73 8.67 -9.84 -13.31
C THR A 73 10.17 -10.03 -13.12
N ALA A 74 10.68 -9.82 -11.92
CA ALA A 74 12.10 -9.93 -11.58
C ALA A 74 12.29 -10.88 -10.40
N ASP A 75 12.91 -12.01 -10.64
CA ASP A 75 13.06 -13.12 -9.67
C ASP A 75 13.98 -12.78 -8.49
N ASP A 76 14.79 -11.73 -8.60
CA ASP A 76 15.71 -11.27 -7.55
C ASP A 76 15.07 -10.27 -6.56
N VAL A 77 13.74 -10.11 -6.60
CA VAL A 77 13.04 -9.19 -5.71
C VAL A 77 12.78 -9.84 -4.36
N ALA A 78 13.44 -9.32 -3.33
CA ALA A 78 13.32 -9.78 -1.96
C ALA A 78 12.78 -8.68 -1.03
N ILE A 79 12.27 -9.06 0.13
CA ILE A 79 11.95 -8.11 1.19
C ILE A 79 13.24 -7.76 1.95
N LYS A 80 13.60 -6.47 1.92
CA LYS A 80 14.70 -5.90 2.70
C LYS A 80 14.15 -5.15 3.90
N GLY A 81 14.99 -4.91 4.89
CA GLY A 81 14.68 -4.10 6.06
C GLY A 81 15.88 -3.32 6.54
N ALA A 82 15.62 -2.29 7.36
CA ALA A 82 16.61 -1.52 8.09
C ALA A 82 16.07 -1.14 9.46
N ARG A 83 16.98 -0.96 10.44
CA ARG A 83 16.68 -0.54 11.80
C ARG A 83 17.14 0.89 12.04
N TYR A 84 16.31 1.68 12.70
CA TYR A 84 16.69 2.97 13.22
C TYR A 84 16.94 2.87 14.72
N ASN A 85 18.13 3.21 15.14
CA ASN A 85 18.46 3.25 16.56
C ASN A 85 18.08 4.65 17.12
N HIS A 86 17.11 4.70 18.01
CA HIS A 86 16.58 5.94 18.59
C HIS A 86 17.59 6.68 19.48
N LYS A 87 18.66 6.02 19.97
CA LYS A 87 19.69 6.65 20.81
C LYS A 87 20.79 7.30 20.00
N THR A 88 21.21 6.65 18.91
CA THR A 88 22.28 7.14 18.03
C THR A 88 21.75 7.97 16.87
N HIS A 89 20.43 7.91 16.61
CA HIS A 89 19.77 8.55 15.46
C HIS A 89 20.35 8.11 14.11
N THR A 90 20.62 6.81 13.97
CA THR A 90 21.22 6.24 12.75
C THR A 90 20.43 5.04 12.24
N TRP A 91 20.42 4.91 10.93
CA TRP A 91 19.90 3.71 10.23
C TRP A 91 21.00 2.66 10.09
N SER A 92 20.64 1.40 10.24
CA SER A 92 21.53 0.27 9.89
C SER A 92 21.63 0.11 8.38
N GLU A 93 22.67 -0.62 7.93
CA GLU A 93 22.68 -1.13 6.56
C GLU A 93 21.45 -2.03 6.31
N PRO A 94 20.92 -2.05 5.07
CA PRO A 94 19.82 -2.93 4.69
C PRO A 94 20.16 -4.41 4.82
N PHE A 95 19.22 -5.22 5.34
CA PHE A 95 19.34 -6.66 5.48
C PHE A 95 18.11 -7.37 4.89
N THR A 96 18.22 -8.67 4.60
CA THR A 96 17.11 -9.47 4.06
C THR A 96 16.13 -9.86 5.17
N MET A 97 14.85 -9.56 4.98
CA MET A 97 13.74 -9.91 5.86
C MET A 97 13.01 -11.19 5.40
N ALA A 98 12.83 -11.32 4.10
CA ALA A 98 12.27 -12.50 3.44
C ALA A 98 12.80 -12.59 2.02
N ASP A 99 12.97 -13.80 1.52
CA ASP A 99 13.41 -14.09 0.17
C ASP A 99 12.93 -15.49 -0.19
N VAL A 100 12.12 -15.60 -1.23
CA VAL A 100 11.73 -16.87 -1.83
C VAL A 100 12.57 -17.03 -3.08
N PRO A 101 13.51 -17.96 -3.09
CA PRO A 101 14.43 -18.11 -4.22
C PRO A 101 13.69 -18.23 -5.54
N ASP A 102 14.11 -17.45 -6.54
CA ASP A 102 13.59 -17.44 -7.91
C ASP A 102 12.13 -16.93 -8.06
N PHE A 103 11.59 -16.24 -7.04
CA PHE A 103 10.26 -15.62 -7.11
C PHE A 103 10.25 -14.24 -6.46
N PRO A 104 9.58 -13.25 -7.07
CA PRO A 104 9.49 -11.91 -6.50
C PRO A 104 8.60 -11.86 -5.25
N ASP A 105 9.16 -11.34 -4.16
CA ASP A 105 8.48 -11.03 -2.90
C ASP A 105 8.12 -9.55 -2.84
N ILE A 106 6.86 -9.21 -2.58
CA ILE A 106 6.29 -7.88 -2.81
C ILE A 106 5.48 -7.38 -1.61
N ASN A 107 5.44 -6.04 -1.43
CA ASN A 107 4.61 -5.30 -0.49
C ASN A 107 4.58 -5.85 0.94
N PRO A 108 5.69 -5.71 1.68
CA PRO A 108 5.72 -6.09 3.09
C PRO A 108 4.79 -5.21 3.94
N VAL A 109 4.22 -5.79 4.97
CA VAL A 109 3.51 -5.11 6.05
C VAL A 109 4.07 -5.56 7.38
N LEU A 110 4.54 -4.61 8.19
CA LEU A 110 5.03 -4.83 9.56
C LEU A 110 4.01 -4.31 10.58
N PHE A 111 3.78 -5.09 11.62
CA PHE A 111 3.03 -4.65 12.79
C PHE A 111 3.38 -5.53 14.00
N ILE A 112 3.08 -5.02 15.19
CA ILE A 112 3.18 -5.77 16.44
C ILE A 112 1.76 -5.95 16.97
N ASP A 113 1.39 -7.19 17.26
CA ASP A 113 0.08 -7.50 17.84
C ASP A 113 0.04 -7.29 19.36
N ASN A 114 -1.15 -7.43 19.97
CA ASN A 114 -1.31 -7.27 21.41
C ASN A 114 -0.70 -8.40 22.26
N ASN A 115 -0.14 -9.44 21.64
CA ASN A 115 0.66 -10.47 22.29
C ASN A 115 2.17 -10.17 22.15
N GLU A 116 2.53 -8.92 21.78
CA GLU A 116 3.90 -8.48 21.56
C GLU A 116 4.63 -9.30 20.47
N GLN A 117 3.90 -9.87 19.52
CA GLN A 117 4.46 -10.60 18.40
C GLN A 117 4.64 -9.65 17.21
N LEU A 118 5.85 -9.60 16.67
CA LEU A 118 6.14 -8.90 15.43
C LEU A 118 5.73 -9.77 14.24
N TRP A 119 4.91 -9.21 13.37
CA TRP A 119 4.48 -9.83 12.13
C TRP A 119 5.13 -9.16 10.94
N LEU A 120 5.52 -9.98 9.96
CA LEU A 120 5.82 -9.57 8.60
C LEU A 120 4.85 -10.31 7.69
N VAL A 121 3.96 -9.57 7.02
CA VAL A 121 3.05 -10.09 6.00
C VAL A 121 3.50 -9.58 4.65
N TRP A 122 3.53 -10.44 3.63
CA TRP A 122 3.89 -10.09 2.25
C TRP A 122 3.28 -11.09 1.28
N TYR A 123 3.46 -10.90 -0.01
CA TYR A 123 3.09 -11.91 -0.99
C TYR A 123 4.21 -12.21 -1.97
N THR A 124 4.25 -13.45 -2.46
CA THR A 124 5.15 -13.93 -3.52
C THR A 124 4.35 -14.09 -4.80
N VAL A 125 4.86 -13.59 -5.92
CA VAL A 125 4.21 -13.66 -7.23
C VAL A 125 4.74 -14.88 -8.00
N LEU A 126 3.87 -15.85 -8.31
CA LEU A 126 4.31 -17.15 -8.85
C LEU A 126 4.49 -17.16 -10.37
N ALA A 127 3.75 -16.34 -11.11
CA ALA A 127 3.69 -16.39 -12.58
C ALA A 127 3.79 -15.00 -13.23
N TYR A 128 4.54 -14.10 -12.62
CA TYR A 128 4.75 -12.71 -13.07
C TYR A 128 3.45 -11.90 -13.28
N GLN A 129 2.33 -12.38 -12.72
CA GLN A 129 1.03 -11.74 -12.74
C GLN A 129 0.55 -11.51 -11.32
N TRP A 130 0.02 -10.33 -11.02
CA TRP A 130 -0.50 -10.01 -9.69
C TRP A 130 -1.52 -11.03 -9.19
N GLN A 131 -2.32 -11.59 -10.11
CA GLN A 131 -3.33 -12.60 -9.85
C GLN A 131 -2.75 -13.94 -9.39
N SER A 132 -1.44 -14.17 -9.56
CA SER A 132 -0.75 -15.38 -9.09
C SER A 132 -0.13 -15.21 -7.70
N SER A 133 -0.44 -14.13 -6.99
CA SER A 133 0.12 -13.83 -5.68
C SER A 133 -0.30 -14.85 -4.62
N VAL A 134 0.66 -15.24 -3.78
CA VAL A 134 0.44 -16.09 -2.60
C VAL A 134 0.78 -15.30 -1.36
N LEU A 135 -0.23 -15.02 -0.54
CA LEU A 135 -0.10 -14.24 0.69
C LEU A 135 0.53 -15.07 1.80
N LYS A 136 1.56 -14.53 2.45
CA LYS A 136 2.37 -15.18 3.48
C LYS A 136 2.56 -14.30 4.69
N TYR A 137 2.95 -14.91 5.82
CA TYR A 137 3.40 -14.18 6.99
C TYR A 137 4.49 -14.91 7.74
N ARG A 138 5.26 -14.14 8.51
CA ARG A 138 6.23 -14.60 9.52
C ARG A 138 5.91 -13.95 10.85
N ILE A 139 6.20 -14.66 11.93
CA ILE A 139 6.06 -14.16 13.29
C ILE A 139 7.39 -14.28 14.04
N SER A 140 7.72 -13.25 14.82
CA SER A 140 8.87 -13.23 15.71
C SER A 140 8.44 -12.75 17.10
N THR A 141 9.02 -13.36 18.13
CA THR A 141 9.00 -12.89 19.53
C THR A 141 10.39 -12.45 19.98
N ASN A 142 11.40 -12.61 19.12
CA ASN A 142 12.77 -12.14 19.32
C ASN A 142 13.15 -11.22 18.16
N TYR A 143 12.89 -9.92 18.32
CA TYR A 143 13.02 -8.91 17.27
C TYR A 143 13.71 -7.61 17.72
N LEU A 144 14.25 -7.60 18.96
CA LEU A 144 14.91 -6.42 19.53
C LEU A 144 16.44 -6.42 19.35
N GLN A 145 16.96 -7.20 18.40
CA GLN A 145 18.36 -7.21 18.05
C GLN A 145 18.83 -5.82 17.60
N GLU A 146 20.06 -5.47 17.91
CA GLU A 146 20.67 -4.19 17.48
C GLU A 146 20.88 -4.12 15.94
N SER A 147 21.02 -5.26 15.28
CA SER A 147 21.27 -5.35 13.84
C SER A 147 20.64 -6.60 13.22
N GLY A 148 20.41 -6.55 11.91
CA GLY A 148 19.90 -7.68 11.13
C GLY A 148 18.41 -7.93 11.29
N ALA A 149 17.95 -9.01 10.63
CA ALA A 149 16.55 -9.41 10.63
C ALA A 149 16.09 -9.93 11.99
N PRO A 150 14.80 -9.80 12.33
CA PRO A 150 14.20 -10.53 13.44
C PRO A 150 14.42 -12.03 13.34
N GLU A 151 14.47 -12.71 14.48
CA GLU A 151 14.51 -14.17 14.53
C GLU A 151 13.09 -14.71 14.31
N TRP A 152 12.84 -15.23 13.10
CA TRP A 152 11.53 -15.72 12.71
C TRP A 152 11.27 -17.11 13.29
N LYS A 153 10.20 -17.26 14.08
CA LYS A 153 9.81 -18.54 14.69
C LYS A 153 8.80 -19.34 13.88
N TRP A 154 8.02 -18.63 13.07
CA TRP A 154 6.91 -19.22 12.35
C TRP A 154 6.75 -18.57 10.98
N GLN A 155 6.39 -19.37 9.99
CA GLN A 155 6.02 -18.90 8.66
C GLN A 155 4.88 -19.76 8.12
N GLU A 156 3.85 -19.11 7.56
CA GLU A 156 2.70 -19.78 6.96
C GLU A 156 2.11 -18.92 5.83
N MET A 157 1.23 -19.52 5.04
CA MET A 157 0.39 -18.82 4.08
C MET A 157 -0.93 -18.42 4.73
N ILE A 158 -1.47 -17.26 4.36
CA ILE A 158 -2.86 -16.93 4.68
C ILE A 158 -3.75 -17.52 3.60
N HIS A 159 -4.44 -18.61 3.94
CA HIS A 159 -5.36 -19.29 3.04
C HIS A 159 -6.67 -18.53 2.96
N VAL A 160 -6.79 -17.67 1.95
CA VAL A 160 -7.96 -16.80 1.77
C VAL A 160 -9.17 -17.63 1.35
N LYS A 161 -10.25 -17.53 2.10
CA LYS A 161 -11.51 -18.28 1.90
C LYS A 161 -12.72 -17.38 2.11
N PRO A 162 -12.99 -16.44 1.19
CA PRO A 162 -14.02 -15.42 1.35
C PRO A 162 -15.46 -15.96 1.28
N ASP A 163 -15.62 -17.18 0.83
CA ASP A 163 -16.88 -17.91 0.70
C ASP A 163 -17.22 -18.76 1.94
N GLY A 164 -16.51 -18.53 3.06
CA GLY A 164 -16.78 -19.21 4.33
C GLY A 164 -16.53 -20.72 4.29
N ASN A 165 -17.18 -21.43 5.20
CA ASN A 165 -17.09 -22.89 5.34
C ASN A 165 -18.24 -23.59 4.60
N ALA A 166 -18.45 -23.29 3.34
CA ALA A 166 -19.48 -24.00 2.56
C ALA A 166 -19.17 -25.51 2.58
N ALA A 167 -20.02 -26.28 3.25
CA ALA A 167 -19.91 -27.74 3.29
C ALA A 167 -20.03 -28.36 1.88
N GLU A 168 -20.65 -27.64 0.96
CA GLU A 168 -20.87 -28.04 -0.43
C GLU A 168 -19.72 -27.64 -1.38
N GLY A 169 -18.63 -27.04 -0.86
CA GLY A 169 -17.51 -26.58 -1.67
C GLY A 169 -17.79 -25.27 -2.42
N ILE A 170 -17.00 -24.99 -3.44
CA ILE A 170 -17.10 -23.77 -4.25
C ILE A 170 -18.04 -24.02 -5.42
N GLY A 171 -19.21 -23.36 -5.38
CA GLY A 171 -20.21 -23.42 -6.44
C GLY A 171 -20.23 -22.18 -7.34
N ARG A 172 -20.66 -22.32 -8.59
CA ARG A 172 -20.79 -21.20 -9.54
C ARG A 172 -21.88 -20.19 -9.18
N ASN A 173 -22.79 -20.55 -8.27
CA ASN A 173 -23.88 -19.70 -7.78
C ASN A 173 -24.01 -19.79 -6.26
N ASP A 174 -22.89 -19.98 -5.57
CA ASP A 174 -22.82 -20.02 -4.13
C ASP A 174 -23.00 -18.62 -3.46
N GLU A 175 -22.89 -18.56 -2.16
CA GLU A 175 -23.09 -17.33 -1.40
C GLU A 175 -22.13 -16.22 -1.80
N PHE A 176 -20.86 -16.54 -2.09
CA PHE A 176 -19.89 -15.56 -2.53
C PHE A 176 -20.31 -14.90 -3.85
N VAL A 177 -20.74 -15.69 -4.85
CA VAL A 177 -21.21 -15.16 -6.14
C VAL A 177 -22.49 -14.36 -5.98
N ARG A 178 -23.43 -14.80 -5.12
CA ARG A 178 -24.66 -14.03 -4.82
C ARG A 178 -24.35 -12.71 -4.16
N THR A 179 -23.47 -12.71 -3.14
CA THR A 179 -23.01 -11.51 -2.45
C THR A 179 -22.32 -10.56 -3.41
N LEU A 180 -21.44 -11.05 -4.27
CA LEU A 180 -20.72 -10.22 -5.23
C LEU A 180 -21.69 -9.58 -6.24
N ASN A 181 -22.68 -10.32 -6.76
CA ASN A 181 -23.71 -9.75 -7.63
C ASN A 181 -24.47 -8.61 -6.92
N ARG A 182 -24.91 -8.85 -5.67
CA ARG A 182 -25.60 -7.83 -4.86
C ARG A 182 -24.75 -6.58 -4.68
N LYS A 183 -23.47 -6.73 -4.36
CA LYS A 183 -22.54 -5.59 -4.18
C LYS A 183 -22.33 -4.80 -5.47
N TYR A 184 -22.25 -5.46 -6.63
CA TYR A 184 -22.20 -4.77 -7.91
C TYR A 184 -23.50 -4.03 -8.22
N ASP A 185 -24.66 -4.63 -7.91
CA ASP A 185 -25.96 -3.97 -8.11
C ASP A 185 -26.12 -2.73 -7.19
N GLU A 186 -25.71 -2.84 -5.91
CA GLU A 186 -25.68 -1.72 -4.96
C GLU A 186 -24.76 -0.59 -5.45
N TYR A 187 -23.56 -0.92 -5.94
CA TYR A 187 -22.62 0.06 -6.45
C TYR A 187 -23.08 0.70 -7.76
N TYR A 188 -23.71 -0.04 -8.65
CA TYR A 188 -24.35 0.52 -9.85
C TYR A 188 -25.38 1.60 -9.50
N LEU A 189 -26.25 1.33 -8.53
CA LEU A 189 -27.24 2.31 -8.08
C LEU A 189 -26.57 3.58 -7.50
N SER A 190 -25.44 3.43 -6.80
CA SER A 190 -24.63 4.55 -6.31
C SER A 190 -24.05 5.37 -7.46
N LEU A 191 -23.50 4.73 -8.51
CA LEU A 191 -22.97 5.39 -9.70
C LEU A 191 -24.04 6.15 -10.48
N VAL A 192 -25.25 5.60 -10.56
CA VAL A 192 -26.41 6.31 -11.17
C VAL A 192 -26.82 7.50 -10.32
N SER A 193 -26.94 7.35 -9.01
CA SER A 193 -27.37 8.42 -8.10
C SER A 193 -26.37 9.57 -8.03
N SER A 194 -25.07 9.28 -8.13
CA SER A 194 -24.00 10.30 -8.17
C SER A 194 -23.77 10.90 -9.56
N GLY A 195 -24.46 10.40 -10.60
CA GLY A 195 -24.38 10.92 -11.96
C GLY A 195 -23.18 10.45 -12.77
N TYR A 196 -22.42 9.47 -12.28
CA TYR A 196 -21.34 8.83 -13.06
C TYR A 196 -21.88 8.00 -14.21
N ILE A 197 -23.03 7.35 -14.01
CA ILE A 197 -23.79 6.68 -15.07
C ILE A 197 -25.05 7.50 -15.33
N LYS A 198 -25.26 7.91 -16.57
CA LYS A 198 -26.46 8.64 -17.02
C LYS A 198 -27.10 7.92 -18.20
N LYS A 199 -28.44 7.86 -18.18
CA LYS A 199 -29.24 7.20 -19.22
C LYS A 199 -29.06 7.77 -20.62
N ASP A 200 -28.65 9.03 -20.73
CA ASP A 200 -28.37 9.73 -22.00
C ASP A 200 -26.94 9.47 -22.52
N GLY A 201 -26.14 8.65 -21.81
CA GLY A 201 -24.77 8.31 -22.17
C GLY A 201 -23.75 9.43 -21.93
N SER A 202 -24.14 10.56 -21.31
CA SER A 202 -23.21 11.66 -21.02
C SER A 202 -22.43 11.48 -19.70
N GLY A 203 -22.62 10.36 -19.01
CA GLY A 203 -21.88 10.00 -17.81
C GLY A 203 -20.43 9.60 -18.13
N SER A 204 -19.56 9.63 -17.13
CA SER A 204 -18.16 9.19 -17.24
C SER A 204 -18.03 7.67 -17.41
N ILE A 205 -19.06 6.92 -17.05
CA ILE A 205 -19.15 5.46 -17.20
C ILE A 205 -20.40 5.16 -18.03
N THR A 206 -20.26 4.34 -19.09
CA THR A 206 -21.42 3.86 -19.87
C THR A 206 -21.97 2.57 -19.25
N ASP A 207 -23.28 2.34 -19.42
CA ASP A 207 -23.92 1.08 -19.01
C ASP A 207 -23.23 -0.14 -19.64
N THR A 208 -22.81 -0.04 -20.89
CA THR A 208 -22.09 -1.12 -21.59
C THR A 208 -20.77 -1.44 -20.90
N LEU A 209 -19.95 -0.43 -20.61
CA LEU A 209 -18.66 -0.61 -19.93
C LEU A 209 -18.84 -1.21 -18.53
N TRP A 210 -19.87 -0.77 -17.82
CA TRP A 210 -20.23 -1.31 -16.53
C TRP A 210 -20.60 -2.79 -16.59
N GLU A 211 -21.49 -3.17 -17.50
CA GLU A 211 -21.93 -4.57 -17.66
C GLU A 211 -20.80 -5.50 -18.13
N GLU A 212 -19.90 -5.02 -18.98
CA GLU A 212 -18.70 -5.76 -19.37
C GLU A 212 -17.79 -6.03 -18.17
N ALA A 213 -17.49 -4.99 -17.35
CA ALA A 213 -16.68 -5.13 -16.15
C ALA A 213 -17.34 -6.06 -15.12
N ARG A 214 -18.62 -5.87 -14.84
CA ARG A 214 -19.40 -6.73 -13.94
C ARG A 214 -19.38 -8.19 -14.39
N SER A 215 -19.68 -8.43 -15.66
CA SER A 215 -19.68 -9.78 -16.23
C SER A 215 -18.31 -10.45 -16.15
N HIS A 216 -17.25 -9.70 -16.37
CA HIS A 216 -15.88 -10.19 -16.25
C HIS A 216 -15.58 -10.67 -14.83
N TYR A 217 -15.78 -9.82 -13.81
CA TYR A 217 -15.46 -10.16 -12.42
C TYR A 217 -16.36 -11.26 -11.85
N ILE A 218 -17.64 -11.26 -12.19
CA ILE A 218 -18.55 -12.36 -11.85
C ILE A 218 -18.10 -13.67 -12.53
N GLY A 219 -17.63 -13.59 -13.77
CA GLY A 219 -17.05 -14.73 -14.49
C GLY A 219 -15.85 -15.32 -13.76
N ILE A 220 -14.93 -14.48 -13.31
CA ILE A 220 -13.77 -14.88 -12.48
C ILE A 220 -14.24 -15.57 -11.20
N ALA A 221 -15.21 -15.00 -10.50
CA ALA A 221 -15.78 -15.59 -9.28
C ALA A 221 -16.41 -16.94 -9.51
N LYS A 222 -17.01 -17.18 -10.67
CA LYS A 222 -17.61 -18.46 -11.10
C LYS A 222 -16.58 -19.47 -11.61
N GLY A 223 -15.34 -19.08 -11.86
CA GLY A 223 -14.27 -19.94 -12.31
C GLY A 223 -13.80 -19.69 -13.73
N LEU A 224 -13.94 -18.46 -14.27
CA LEU A 224 -13.22 -18.09 -15.49
C LEU A 224 -11.72 -18.27 -15.24
N ASN A 225 -11.07 -19.10 -16.03
CA ASN A 225 -9.66 -19.41 -15.85
C ASN A 225 -8.80 -18.27 -16.39
N LEU A 226 -8.04 -17.60 -15.52
CA LEU A 226 -7.14 -16.52 -15.89
C LEU A 226 -5.88 -16.99 -16.63
N ILE A 227 -5.54 -18.26 -16.55
CA ILE A 227 -4.37 -18.83 -17.23
C ILE A 227 -4.72 -19.17 -18.68
N SER A 228 -5.99 -19.41 -19.00
CA SER A 228 -6.46 -19.58 -20.39
C SER A 228 -6.83 -18.22 -20.98
N ASN A 229 -6.54 -18.00 -22.25
CA ASN A 229 -6.96 -16.79 -23.00
C ASN A 229 -8.48 -16.77 -23.24
N GLY A 230 -9.25 -17.58 -22.54
CA GLY A 230 -10.70 -17.70 -22.74
C GLY A 230 -11.11 -18.41 -24.02
N THR A 231 -10.18 -19.06 -24.70
CA THR A 231 -10.46 -19.86 -25.91
C THR A 231 -9.93 -21.26 -25.68
N ASP A 232 -10.81 -22.24 -25.58
CA ASP A 232 -10.47 -23.65 -25.65
C ASP A 232 -10.46 -24.08 -27.11
N ILE A 233 -9.63 -25.07 -27.43
CA ILE A 233 -9.62 -25.73 -28.74
C ILE A 233 -10.22 -27.11 -28.54
N ASP A 234 -11.24 -27.46 -29.33
CA ASP A 234 -11.82 -28.77 -29.31
C ASP A 234 -10.89 -29.82 -29.97
N GLU A 235 -11.28 -31.08 -29.90
CA GLU A 235 -10.52 -32.22 -30.46
C GLU A 235 -10.29 -32.12 -31.98
N ASN A 236 -11.03 -31.25 -32.66
CA ASN A 236 -10.93 -31.01 -34.11
C ASN A 236 -10.16 -29.72 -34.44
N GLY A 237 -9.60 -29.05 -33.43
CA GLY A 237 -8.90 -27.78 -33.61
C GLY A 237 -9.81 -26.56 -33.76
N GLY A 238 -11.11 -26.70 -33.53
CA GLY A 238 -12.09 -25.64 -33.56
C GLY A 238 -12.05 -24.80 -32.27
N LYS A 239 -12.23 -23.46 -32.40
CA LYS A 239 -12.35 -22.57 -31.23
C LYS A 239 -13.71 -22.79 -30.58
N VAL A 240 -13.72 -23.21 -29.32
CA VAL A 240 -14.94 -23.34 -28.50
C VAL A 240 -15.01 -22.20 -27.48
N LYS A 241 -16.22 -21.90 -27.02
CA LYS A 241 -16.43 -20.94 -25.96
C LYS A 241 -15.70 -21.42 -24.70
N ALA A 242 -14.93 -20.52 -24.09
CA ALA A 242 -14.21 -20.81 -22.86
C ALA A 242 -15.12 -21.47 -21.83
N GLN A 243 -14.69 -22.62 -21.33
CA GLN A 243 -15.38 -23.28 -20.23
C GLN A 243 -14.97 -22.62 -18.91
N LEU A 244 -15.94 -22.48 -18.02
CA LEU A 244 -15.63 -22.04 -16.66
C LEU A 244 -14.90 -23.18 -15.93
N GLY A 245 -13.64 -22.90 -15.57
CA GLY A 245 -12.82 -23.81 -14.79
C GLY A 245 -13.10 -23.72 -13.29
N TYR A 246 -12.11 -24.12 -12.50
CA TYR A 246 -12.14 -23.96 -11.05
C TYR A 246 -11.89 -22.49 -10.68
N PRO A 247 -12.63 -21.89 -9.73
CA PRO A 247 -12.49 -20.47 -9.35
C PRO A 247 -11.28 -20.22 -8.45
N LEU A 248 -10.08 -20.49 -8.96
CA LEU A 248 -8.82 -20.43 -8.21
C LEU A 248 -8.54 -19.03 -7.64
N MET A 249 -8.99 -17.98 -8.33
CA MET A 249 -8.84 -16.59 -7.88
C MET A 249 -9.50 -16.30 -6.53
N ARG A 250 -10.43 -17.11 -6.07
CA ARG A 250 -10.95 -17.00 -4.71
C ARG A 250 -9.94 -17.44 -3.64
N ARG A 251 -8.85 -18.09 -4.02
CA ARG A 251 -7.85 -18.69 -3.12
C ARG A 251 -6.48 -18.04 -3.23
N ILE A 252 -6.11 -17.57 -4.41
CA ILE A 252 -4.84 -16.90 -4.70
C ILE A 252 -5.10 -15.53 -5.35
N GLY A 253 -4.04 -14.74 -5.53
CA GLY A 253 -4.14 -13.38 -6.09
C GLY A 253 -4.51 -12.32 -5.06
N TRP A 254 -4.62 -12.71 -3.77
CA TRP A 254 -4.83 -11.77 -2.69
C TRP A 254 -3.52 -11.14 -2.25
N GLN A 255 -3.58 -9.84 -2.03
CA GLN A 255 -2.43 -8.98 -1.82
C GLN A 255 -2.64 -8.10 -0.58
N THR A 256 -1.56 -7.64 0.03
CA THR A 256 -1.57 -6.69 1.15
C THR A 256 -0.76 -5.46 0.83
N ARG A 257 -1.05 -4.33 1.51
CA ARG A 257 -0.29 -3.09 1.38
C ARG A 257 -0.23 -2.30 2.69
N ASN A 258 -1.34 -2.13 3.37
CA ASN A 258 -1.45 -1.29 4.56
C ASN A 258 -1.51 -2.13 5.83
N LYS A 259 -1.16 -1.50 6.95
CA LYS A 259 -1.16 -2.13 8.27
C LYS A 259 -2.57 -2.57 8.68
N PRO A 260 -2.68 -3.65 9.45
CA PRO A 260 -3.96 -4.04 10.03
C PRO A 260 -4.43 -3.02 11.07
N LEU A 261 -5.75 -2.93 11.23
CA LEU A 261 -6.34 -2.37 12.43
C LEU A 261 -6.35 -3.45 13.53
N ILE A 262 -5.77 -3.11 14.69
CA ILE A 262 -5.70 -4.00 15.85
C ILE A 262 -6.64 -3.45 16.93
N ALA A 263 -7.61 -4.26 17.35
CA ALA A 263 -8.58 -3.91 18.38
C ALA A 263 -8.76 -5.08 19.37
N GLY A 264 -8.16 -4.97 20.53
CA GLY A 264 -8.07 -6.08 21.48
C GLY A 264 -7.35 -7.27 20.84
N LYS A 265 -8.00 -8.44 20.84
CA LYS A 265 -7.45 -9.65 20.19
C LYS A 265 -7.70 -9.69 18.67
N ARG A 266 -8.50 -8.77 18.13
CA ARG A 266 -8.80 -8.75 16.69
C ARG A 266 -7.68 -8.11 15.91
N ILE A 267 -7.27 -8.77 14.84
CA ILE A 267 -6.42 -8.24 13.79
C ILE A 267 -7.27 -8.21 12.52
N LEU A 268 -7.51 -7.02 11.97
CA LEU A 268 -8.23 -6.81 10.74
C LEU A 268 -7.21 -6.44 9.67
N LEU A 269 -6.74 -7.42 8.92
CA LEU A 269 -5.74 -7.25 7.87
C LEU A 269 -6.42 -6.88 6.56
N PRO A 270 -6.18 -5.67 6.03
CA PRO A 270 -6.74 -5.25 4.76
C PRO A 270 -6.07 -5.97 3.60
N LEU A 271 -6.89 -6.56 2.75
CA LEU A 271 -6.48 -7.27 1.54
C LEU A 271 -7.15 -6.68 0.31
N TYR A 272 -6.54 -6.90 -0.85
CA TYR A 272 -7.11 -6.56 -2.16
C TYR A 272 -6.70 -7.59 -3.20
N SER A 273 -7.33 -7.54 -4.37
CA SER A 273 -6.99 -8.38 -5.50
C SER A 273 -7.03 -7.57 -6.79
N ASP A 274 -5.90 -7.45 -7.46
CA ASP A 274 -5.85 -6.83 -8.80
C ASP A 274 -6.61 -7.67 -9.86
N GLY A 275 -6.87 -8.94 -9.57
CA GLY A 275 -7.67 -9.79 -10.46
C GLY A 275 -9.17 -9.56 -10.36
N PHE A 276 -9.65 -9.25 -9.15
CA PHE A 276 -11.04 -8.88 -8.90
C PHE A 276 -11.28 -7.37 -8.89
N ASP A 277 -10.22 -6.58 -8.78
CA ASP A 277 -10.24 -5.11 -8.66
C ASP A 277 -11.11 -4.60 -7.50
N PHE A 278 -11.14 -5.35 -6.40
CA PHE A 278 -11.80 -4.98 -5.17
C PHE A 278 -11.01 -5.45 -3.92
N SER A 279 -11.48 -5.04 -2.75
CA SER A 279 -10.87 -5.33 -1.45
C SER A 279 -11.72 -6.25 -0.59
N LEU A 280 -11.09 -6.85 0.42
CA LEU A 280 -11.75 -7.50 1.55
C LEU A 280 -10.85 -7.43 2.79
N ILE A 281 -11.40 -7.81 3.95
CA ILE A 281 -10.68 -7.81 5.21
C ILE A 281 -10.54 -9.25 5.72
N ALA A 282 -9.30 -9.65 6.00
CA ALA A 282 -9.02 -10.89 6.72
C ALA A 282 -9.01 -10.61 8.22
N ILE A 283 -9.77 -11.39 8.99
CA ILE A 283 -10.02 -11.16 10.41
C ILE A 283 -9.57 -12.39 11.21
N THR A 284 -8.67 -12.18 12.18
CA THR A 284 -8.31 -13.22 13.16
C THR A 284 -8.50 -12.68 14.58
N GLN A 285 -8.72 -13.59 15.54
CA GLN A 285 -8.82 -13.30 16.98
C GLN A 285 -7.91 -14.21 17.81
N ASN A 286 -7.13 -15.06 17.16
CA ASN A 286 -6.26 -16.08 17.77
C ASN A 286 -4.87 -16.09 17.12
N SER A 287 -4.34 -14.88 16.86
CA SER A 287 -2.98 -14.69 16.30
C SER A 287 -2.72 -15.49 15.00
N GLY A 288 -3.73 -15.53 14.13
CA GLY A 288 -3.59 -16.14 12.81
C GLY A 288 -3.81 -17.65 12.75
N GLU A 289 -4.15 -18.33 13.85
CA GLU A 289 -4.50 -19.75 13.80
C GLU A 289 -5.72 -20.02 12.91
N THR A 290 -6.69 -19.10 12.94
CA THR A 290 -7.85 -19.13 12.04
C THR A 290 -8.15 -17.75 11.49
N TRP A 291 -8.65 -17.72 10.26
CA TRP A 291 -9.03 -16.49 9.57
C TRP A 291 -10.49 -16.55 9.11
N GLN A 292 -11.20 -15.46 9.31
CA GLN A 292 -12.48 -15.15 8.68
C GLN A 292 -12.29 -14.03 7.67
N PHE A 293 -13.17 -13.92 6.70
CA PHE A 293 -13.06 -12.91 5.66
C PHE A 293 -14.36 -12.12 5.55
N SER A 294 -14.24 -10.83 5.28
CA SER A 294 -15.39 -9.96 5.09
C SER A 294 -16.14 -10.29 3.78
N GLU A 295 -17.31 -9.69 3.62
CA GLU A 295 -17.88 -9.49 2.29
C GLU A 295 -16.92 -8.66 1.41
N PRO A 296 -16.96 -8.83 0.08
CA PRO A 296 -16.23 -7.98 -0.85
C PRO A 296 -16.60 -6.50 -0.71
N ILE A 297 -15.58 -5.64 -0.76
CA ILE A 297 -15.72 -4.17 -0.77
C ILE A 297 -15.58 -3.74 -2.24
N VAL A 298 -16.70 -3.69 -2.94
CA VAL A 298 -16.77 -3.48 -4.38
C VAL A 298 -16.90 -2.00 -4.71
N GLY A 299 -16.01 -1.51 -5.58
CA GLY A 299 -15.99 -0.18 -6.17
C GLY A 299 -15.39 -0.23 -7.57
N ALA A 300 -15.23 0.89 -8.24
CA ALA A 300 -14.49 0.97 -9.50
C ALA A 300 -12.98 0.93 -9.24
N GLY A 301 -12.44 -0.26 -8.92
CA GLY A 301 -11.04 -0.43 -8.58
C GLY A 301 -10.69 0.02 -7.16
N ALA A 302 -11.56 -0.27 -6.19
CA ALA A 302 -11.36 0.03 -4.78
C ALA A 302 -10.37 -0.96 -4.14
N VAL A 303 -9.06 -0.67 -4.23
CA VAL A 303 -7.97 -1.55 -3.79
C VAL A 303 -7.08 -0.90 -2.72
N GLN A 304 -6.20 -1.68 -2.11
CA GLN A 304 -5.22 -1.22 -1.10
C GLN A 304 -5.87 -0.46 0.08
N PRO A 305 -6.82 -1.07 0.80
CA PRO A 305 -7.55 -0.41 1.88
C PRO A 305 -6.65 -0.04 3.06
N ALA A 306 -6.84 1.17 3.59
CA ALA A 306 -6.27 1.67 4.84
C ALA A 306 -7.42 1.89 5.84
N LEU A 307 -7.29 1.33 7.04
CA LEU A 307 -8.38 1.26 8.03
C LEU A 307 -8.17 2.26 9.16
N ALA A 308 -9.24 2.92 9.59
CA ALA A 308 -9.27 3.71 10.81
C ALA A 308 -10.50 3.40 11.66
N LEU A 309 -10.31 3.36 12.98
CA LEU A 309 -11.39 3.16 13.95
C LEU A 309 -11.99 4.51 14.33
N LEU A 310 -13.31 4.63 14.21
CA LEU A 310 -14.07 5.79 14.67
C LEU A 310 -14.41 5.65 16.17
N LYS A 311 -14.78 6.76 16.81
CA LYS A 311 -15.16 6.82 18.23
C LYS A 311 -16.42 6.03 18.55
N ASP A 312 -17.32 5.86 17.58
CA ASP A 312 -18.54 5.05 17.71
C ASP A 312 -18.28 3.54 17.51
N SER A 313 -17.02 3.13 17.38
CA SER A 313 -16.57 1.77 17.10
C SER A 313 -16.87 1.26 15.69
N SER A 314 -17.35 2.09 14.79
CA SER A 314 -17.36 1.75 13.37
C SER A 314 -15.94 1.88 12.77
N ILE A 315 -15.73 1.26 11.62
CA ILE A 315 -14.44 1.26 10.93
C ILE A 315 -14.64 1.89 9.55
N ILE A 316 -13.82 2.87 9.22
CA ILE A 316 -13.75 3.40 7.86
C ILE A 316 -12.55 2.80 7.14
N SER A 317 -12.74 2.49 5.87
CA SER A 317 -11.69 2.11 4.92
C SER A 317 -11.53 3.22 3.89
N TYR A 318 -10.31 3.74 3.73
CA TYR A 318 -9.92 4.53 2.57
C TYR A 318 -9.17 3.66 1.59
N MET A 319 -9.55 3.69 0.31
CA MET A 319 -9.01 2.82 -0.71
C MET A 319 -8.46 3.62 -1.88
N ARG A 320 -7.39 3.11 -2.47
CA ARG A 320 -6.86 3.61 -3.74
C ARG A 320 -7.91 3.47 -4.83
N ASP A 321 -7.97 4.47 -5.69
CA ASP A 321 -8.87 4.53 -6.83
C ASP A 321 -8.15 4.09 -8.14
N ASN A 322 -8.44 2.88 -8.60
CA ASN A 322 -8.01 2.40 -9.92
C ASN A 322 -9.04 2.73 -11.03
N GLY A 323 -10.19 3.25 -10.67
CA GLY A 323 -11.31 3.55 -11.58
C GLY A 323 -11.09 4.75 -12.50
N PRO A 324 -12.12 5.15 -13.24
CA PRO A 324 -12.09 6.33 -14.07
C PRO A 324 -12.14 7.63 -13.24
N PRO A 325 -11.81 8.80 -13.82
CA PRO A 325 -12.01 10.09 -13.16
C PRO A 325 -13.48 10.35 -12.74
N PRO A 326 -13.68 11.17 -11.65
CA PRO A 326 -12.68 11.90 -10.87
C PRO A 326 -11.87 10.95 -9.98
N LYS A 327 -10.58 11.24 -9.83
CA LYS A 327 -9.65 10.42 -9.05
C LYS A 327 -9.67 10.83 -7.58
N ARG A 328 -10.31 10.01 -6.74
CA ARG A 328 -10.49 10.23 -5.30
C ARG A 328 -10.17 8.97 -4.51
N LEU A 329 -9.68 9.10 -3.28
CA LEU A 329 -9.72 7.96 -2.38
C LEU A 329 -11.19 7.53 -2.21
N MET A 330 -11.44 6.27 -2.48
CA MET A 330 -12.74 5.66 -2.21
C MET A 330 -12.87 5.33 -0.73
N LYS A 331 -14.08 5.38 -0.18
CA LYS A 331 -14.33 5.06 1.22
C LYS A 331 -15.54 4.12 1.37
N SER A 332 -15.50 3.34 2.44
CA SER A 332 -16.59 2.48 2.88
C SER A 332 -16.54 2.32 4.40
N ILE A 333 -17.67 2.07 5.05
CA ILE A 333 -17.80 1.98 6.49
C ILE A 333 -18.36 0.62 6.90
N SER A 334 -17.77 0.03 7.94
CA SER A 334 -18.27 -1.17 8.61
C SER A 334 -18.73 -0.84 10.03
N GLN A 335 -19.91 -1.36 10.41
CA GLN A 335 -20.47 -1.23 11.75
C GLN A 335 -20.43 -2.54 12.57
N ASP A 336 -19.82 -3.58 11.99
CA ASP A 336 -19.80 -4.93 12.55
C ASP A 336 -18.39 -5.55 12.60
N TRP A 337 -17.40 -4.69 12.85
CA TRP A 337 -16.01 -5.08 12.99
C TRP A 337 -15.42 -5.68 11.69
N GLY A 338 -15.73 -5.05 10.58
CA GLY A 338 -15.12 -5.36 9.29
C GLY A 338 -15.73 -6.57 8.58
N LYS A 339 -16.88 -7.11 9.03
CA LYS A 339 -17.54 -8.26 8.36
C LYS A 339 -18.32 -7.82 7.13
N THR A 340 -19.10 -6.76 7.26
CA THR A 340 -19.86 -6.15 6.17
C THR A 340 -19.49 -4.68 6.00
N TRP A 341 -19.69 -4.16 4.81
CA TRP A 341 -19.25 -2.82 4.41
C TRP A 341 -20.33 -2.10 3.62
N SER A 342 -20.48 -0.81 3.88
CA SER A 342 -21.38 0.05 3.10
C SER A 342 -20.98 0.06 1.63
N THR A 343 -21.89 0.52 0.76
CA THR A 343 -21.55 0.81 -0.63
C THR A 343 -20.38 1.78 -0.69
N VAL A 344 -19.42 1.50 -1.58
CA VAL A 344 -18.25 2.35 -1.80
C VAL A 344 -18.68 3.69 -2.41
N GLU A 345 -18.07 4.75 -1.94
CA GLU A 345 -18.27 6.12 -2.47
C GLU A 345 -16.94 6.87 -2.53
N ASP A 346 -16.85 7.88 -3.37
CA ASP A 346 -15.69 8.77 -3.41
C ASP A 346 -15.62 9.65 -2.17
N SER A 347 -14.41 9.88 -1.67
CA SER A 347 -14.15 10.94 -0.69
C SER A 347 -13.76 12.25 -1.38
N GLU A 348 -13.58 13.30 -0.59
CA GLU A 348 -13.06 14.60 -1.07
C GLU A 348 -11.53 14.57 -1.29
N ILE A 349 -10.85 13.46 -0.99
CA ILE A 349 -9.38 13.38 -1.00
C ILE A 349 -8.91 12.95 -2.38
N PRO A 350 -8.14 13.78 -3.12
CA PRO A 350 -7.57 13.40 -4.42
C PRO A 350 -6.67 12.17 -4.31
N ASN A 351 -6.70 11.30 -5.32
CA ASN A 351 -5.84 10.12 -5.40
C ASN A 351 -5.55 9.72 -6.85
N PRO A 352 -4.30 9.73 -7.32
CA PRO A 352 -3.95 9.42 -8.72
C PRO A 352 -3.85 7.90 -8.99
N GLY A 353 -4.52 7.06 -8.24
CA GLY A 353 -4.33 5.62 -8.30
C GLY A 353 -3.04 5.17 -7.61
N THR A 354 -2.82 5.64 -6.37
CA THR A 354 -1.69 5.25 -5.53
C THR A 354 -2.15 4.88 -4.13
N ALA A 355 -1.35 4.08 -3.42
CA ALA A 355 -1.62 3.76 -2.02
C ALA A 355 -1.60 5.02 -1.14
N ALA A 356 -2.51 5.07 -0.18
CA ALA A 356 -2.49 5.97 0.96
C ALA A 356 -2.40 5.15 2.24
N ASP A 357 -1.98 5.76 3.34
CA ASP A 357 -2.01 5.14 4.67
C ASP A 357 -2.48 6.15 5.72
N ILE A 358 -3.13 5.68 6.78
CA ILE A 358 -3.76 6.51 7.79
C ILE A 358 -3.34 6.08 9.20
N ALA A 359 -3.18 7.05 10.09
CA ALA A 359 -2.94 6.82 11.51
C ALA A 359 -3.94 7.63 12.35
N VAL A 360 -4.56 6.98 13.33
CA VAL A 360 -5.31 7.62 14.41
C VAL A 360 -4.30 7.93 15.52
N LEU A 361 -4.14 9.21 15.83
CA LEU A 361 -3.16 9.68 16.81
C LEU A 361 -3.69 9.52 18.24
N LYS A 362 -2.78 9.54 19.22
CA LYS A 362 -3.12 9.52 20.66
C LYS A 362 -3.99 10.70 21.07
N SER A 363 -3.89 11.84 20.38
CA SER A 363 -4.76 13.00 20.56
C SER A 363 -6.21 12.75 20.10
N GLY A 364 -6.45 11.69 19.35
CA GLY A 364 -7.72 11.41 18.66
C GLY A 364 -7.83 12.07 17.28
N ASN A 365 -6.85 12.88 16.88
CA ASN A 365 -6.76 13.42 15.52
C ASN A 365 -6.29 12.34 14.54
N TRP A 366 -6.58 12.52 13.27
CA TRP A 366 -6.19 11.58 12.22
C TRP A 366 -5.16 12.22 11.29
N VAL A 367 -4.20 11.44 10.85
CA VAL A 367 -3.26 11.86 9.80
C VAL A 367 -3.29 10.85 8.68
N ILE A 368 -3.49 11.35 7.45
CA ILE A 368 -3.39 10.56 6.23
C ILE A 368 -2.17 11.00 5.42
N ALA A 369 -1.41 10.04 4.93
CA ALA A 369 -0.29 10.26 4.01
C ALA A 369 -0.67 9.73 2.63
N HIS A 370 -0.62 10.60 1.59
CA HIS A 370 -1.10 10.24 0.25
C HIS A 370 -0.55 11.18 -0.83
N ASN A 371 -0.73 10.81 -2.09
CA ASN A 371 -0.55 11.73 -3.21
C ASN A 371 -1.83 12.57 -3.36
N ASP A 372 -1.79 13.86 -3.02
CA ASP A 372 -2.94 14.77 -2.97
C ASP A 372 -3.22 15.47 -4.32
N ILE A 373 -3.10 14.72 -5.39
CA ILE A 373 -3.30 15.09 -6.79
C ILE A 373 -4.12 14.01 -7.50
N GLU A 374 -4.67 14.31 -8.65
CA GLU A 374 -5.47 13.34 -9.44
C GLU A 374 -4.63 12.59 -10.47
N GLU A 375 -3.45 13.10 -10.84
CA GLU A 375 -2.57 12.49 -11.83
C GLU A 375 -1.10 12.51 -11.40
N GLY A 376 -0.37 11.44 -11.72
CA GLY A 376 1.05 11.32 -11.43
C GLY A 376 1.37 11.01 -9.97
N ARG A 377 2.62 11.18 -9.58
CA ARG A 377 3.13 10.90 -8.22
C ARG A 377 4.14 11.95 -7.77
N HIS A 378 4.12 13.12 -8.40
CA HIS A 378 5.10 14.17 -8.15
C HIS A 378 4.86 14.92 -6.84
N ARG A 379 3.71 14.74 -6.19
CA ARG A 379 3.41 15.35 -4.90
C ARG A 379 2.94 14.32 -3.87
N LEU A 380 3.65 14.25 -2.75
CA LEU A 380 3.30 13.44 -1.58
C LEU A 380 3.05 14.38 -0.41
N SER A 381 1.91 14.23 0.26
CA SER A 381 1.47 15.10 1.34
C SER A 381 1.00 14.32 2.56
N VAL A 382 0.94 15.01 3.69
CA VAL A 382 0.31 14.56 4.92
C VAL A 382 -0.77 15.56 5.32
N TRP A 383 -1.98 15.06 5.57
CA TRP A 383 -3.11 15.89 5.97
C TRP A 383 -3.61 15.47 7.35
N LEU A 384 -4.06 16.44 8.17
CA LEU A 384 -4.59 16.18 9.50
C LEU A 384 -6.06 16.58 9.58
N SER A 385 -6.84 15.71 10.20
CA SER A 385 -8.24 15.89 10.54
C SER A 385 -8.41 15.86 12.07
N GLN A 386 -9.27 16.75 12.58
CA GLN A 386 -9.67 16.80 13.99
C GLN A 386 -11.09 16.26 14.24
N ASP A 387 -11.75 15.81 13.17
CA ASP A 387 -13.16 15.42 13.16
C ASP A 387 -13.40 14.04 12.50
N GLU A 388 -12.44 13.12 12.72
CA GLU A 388 -12.50 11.73 12.23
C GLU A 388 -12.61 11.63 10.70
N GLY A 389 -11.84 12.48 9.99
CA GLY A 389 -11.74 12.45 8.53
C GLY A 389 -12.89 13.13 7.79
N ARG A 390 -13.78 13.86 8.48
CA ARG A 390 -14.84 14.64 7.82
C ARG A 390 -14.29 15.86 7.10
N THR A 391 -13.29 16.52 7.72
CA THR A 391 -12.55 17.63 7.11
C THR A 391 -11.04 17.47 7.34
N TRP A 392 -10.26 18.06 6.44
CA TRP A 392 -8.79 17.98 6.45
C TRP A 392 -8.18 19.39 6.31
N PRO A 393 -8.28 20.23 7.36
CA PRO A 393 -7.87 21.64 7.26
C PRO A 393 -6.35 21.85 7.25
N PHE A 394 -5.57 20.92 7.82
CA PHE A 394 -4.13 21.07 7.94
C PHE A 394 -3.43 20.17 6.93
N LYS A 395 -2.58 20.75 6.08
CA LYS A 395 -1.95 20.08 4.96
C LYS A 395 -0.50 20.48 4.82
N LYS A 396 0.39 19.50 4.74
CA LYS A 396 1.82 19.71 4.48
C LYS A 396 2.31 18.77 3.40
N THR A 397 3.20 19.27 2.57
CA THR A 397 3.80 18.49 1.48
C THR A 397 5.18 17.99 1.91
N LEU A 398 5.42 16.68 1.73
CA LEU A 398 6.71 16.04 1.98
C LEU A 398 7.59 16.05 0.73
N ILE A 399 7.00 15.76 -0.42
CA ILE A 399 7.66 15.80 -1.74
C ILE A 399 6.82 16.68 -2.67
N ASN A 400 7.47 17.59 -3.38
CA ASN A 400 6.84 18.48 -4.33
C ASN A 400 7.69 18.61 -5.60
N GLY A 401 7.44 17.75 -6.58
CA GLY A 401 8.00 17.83 -7.92
C GLY A 401 7.04 18.53 -8.88
N GLU A 402 7.50 18.84 -10.07
CA GLU A 402 6.69 19.38 -11.15
C GLU A 402 5.86 18.27 -11.83
N PRO A 403 4.64 18.56 -12.34
CA PRO A 403 3.86 17.62 -13.13
C PRO A 403 4.69 17.03 -14.28
N GLY A 404 4.65 15.68 -14.41
CA GLY A 404 5.43 14.97 -15.43
C GLY A 404 6.92 14.77 -15.11
N SER A 405 7.43 15.35 -14.01
CA SER A 405 8.83 15.18 -13.61
C SER A 405 9.11 13.77 -13.08
N GLU A 406 10.40 13.41 -13.01
CA GLU A 406 10.86 12.18 -12.37
C GLU A 406 10.94 12.28 -10.84
N VAL A 407 10.79 13.48 -10.27
CA VAL A 407 10.67 13.67 -8.81
C VAL A 407 9.34 13.12 -8.35
N ARG A 408 9.36 12.06 -7.54
CA ARG A 408 8.16 11.35 -7.08
C ARG A 408 8.31 10.90 -5.64
N GLY A 409 7.23 11.04 -4.87
CA GLY A 409 7.08 10.42 -3.57
C GLY A 409 5.80 9.60 -3.56
N HIS A 410 5.86 8.32 -3.18
CA HIS A 410 4.67 7.48 -3.24
C HIS A 410 4.73 6.26 -2.32
N TYR A 411 3.59 5.59 -2.14
CA TYR A 411 3.42 4.42 -1.30
C TYR A 411 3.87 4.66 0.14
N PRO A 412 3.29 5.66 0.83
CA PRO A 412 3.62 5.95 2.22
C PRO A 412 3.12 4.85 3.15
N ALA A 413 3.80 4.72 4.31
CA ALA A 413 3.30 4.05 5.50
C ALA A 413 3.52 4.97 6.68
N ILE A 414 2.50 5.16 7.54
CA ILE A 414 2.50 6.14 8.64
C ILE A 414 2.21 5.48 9.98
N ILE A 415 2.94 5.88 11.02
CA ILE A 415 2.69 5.53 12.42
C ILE A 415 2.88 6.75 13.32
N GLN A 416 2.38 6.65 14.56
CA GLN A 416 2.79 7.52 15.65
C GLN A 416 3.58 6.71 16.69
N GLY A 417 4.76 7.19 17.04
CA GLY A 417 5.62 6.61 18.05
C GLY A 417 5.10 6.81 19.49
N ALA A 418 5.76 6.16 20.45
CA ALA A 418 5.44 6.28 21.87
C ALA A 418 5.68 7.70 22.40
N ASP A 419 6.61 8.43 21.83
CA ASP A 419 6.94 9.82 22.10
C ASP A 419 6.08 10.84 21.33
N GLU A 420 5.00 10.39 20.69
CA GLU A 420 4.06 11.17 19.87
C GLU A 420 4.63 11.67 18.55
N THR A 421 5.87 11.35 18.21
CA THR A 421 6.43 11.62 16.90
C THR A 421 5.65 10.84 15.82
N ILE A 422 5.31 11.54 14.73
CA ILE A 422 4.69 10.92 13.56
C ILE A 422 5.81 10.54 12.60
N HIS A 423 5.85 9.27 12.20
CA HIS A 423 6.83 8.71 11.27
C HIS A 423 6.15 8.28 9.99
N VAL A 424 6.72 8.65 8.86
CA VAL A 424 6.27 8.24 7.52
C VAL A 424 7.45 7.65 6.77
N SER A 425 7.33 6.42 6.30
CA SER A 425 8.27 5.86 5.31
C SER A 425 7.63 5.86 3.92
N PHE A 426 8.37 6.18 2.89
CA PHE A 426 7.85 6.22 1.51
C PHE A 426 8.95 6.00 0.48
N THR A 427 8.53 5.58 -0.72
CA THR A 427 9.44 5.52 -1.87
C THR A 427 9.69 6.93 -2.37
N ASN A 428 10.95 7.32 -2.40
CA ASN A 428 11.44 8.57 -2.98
C ASN A 428 12.17 8.27 -4.28
N GLN A 429 11.86 9.01 -5.33
CA GLN A 429 12.48 8.94 -6.64
C GLN A 429 12.89 10.34 -7.08
N ILE A 430 14.09 10.46 -7.63
CA ILE A 430 14.60 11.69 -8.25
C ILE A 430 15.24 11.37 -9.59
N PRO A 431 15.42 12.36 -10.47
CA PRO A 431 16.17 12.17 -11.71
C PRO A 431 17.54 11.56 -11.45
N GLY A 432 17.93 10.60 -12.27
CA GLY A 432 19.29 10.06 -12.26
C GLY A 432 20.30 11.05 -12.83
N PRO A 433 21.60 10.77 -12.71
CA PRO A 433 22.63 11.51 -13.45
C PRO A 433 22.34 11.53 -14.94
N GLU A 434 22.88 12.53 -15.65
CA GLU A 434 22.65 12.73 -17.09
C GLU A 434 22.83 11.43 -17.89
N GLY A 435 21.80 11.07 -18.67
CA GLY A 435 21.75 9.84 -19.46
C GLY A 435 21.44 8.56 -18.70
N LYS A 436 21.11 8.63 -17.40
CA LYS A 436 20.73 7.47 -16.58
C LYS A 436 19.25 7.54 -16.16
N SER A 437 18.70 6.38 -15.87
CA SER A 437 17.37 6.24 -15.29
C SER A 437 17.27 6.93 -13.92
N ALA A 438 16.05 7.27 -13.51
CA ALA A 438 15.76 7.80 -12.19
C ALA A 438 16.28 6.88 -11.08
N VAL A 439 16.82 7.48 -10.02
CA VAL A 439 17.32 6.78 -8.85
C VAL A 439 16.30 6.83 -7.72
N LYS A 440 16.31 5.83 -6.85
CA LYS A 440 15.32 5.62 -5.80
C LYS A 440 15.95 5.25 -4.47
N ASN A 441 15.21 5.52 -3.42
CA ASN A 441 15.44 4.95 -2.10
C ASN A 441 14.13 4.87 -1.31
N ILE A 442 14.21 4.42 -0.07
CA ILE A 442 13.17 4.65 0.92
C ILE A 442 13.61 5.80 1.82
N THR A 443 12.73 6.80 1.94
CA THR A 443 12.94 7.97 2.79
C THR A 443 12.03 7.85 4.01
N HIS A 444 12.57 8.28 5.15
CA HIS A 444 11.86 8.45 6.40
C HIS A 444 11.61 9.94 6.64
N ALA A 445 10.37 10.27 6.99
CA ALA A 445 9.97 11.58 7.48
C ALA A 445 9.56 11.46 8.95
N ALA A 446 9.98 12.41 9.78
CA ALA A 446 9.56 12.50 11.18
C ALA A 446 9.17 13.94 11.53
N PHE A 447 8.01 14.10 12.18
CA PHE A 447 7.47 15.40 12.57
C PHE A 447 6.48 15.26 13.73
N SER A 448 6.16 16.38 14.35
CA SER A 448 5.12 16.44 15.39
C SER A 448 3.76 16.81 14.81
N GLU A 449 2.69 16.46 15.51
CA GLU A 449 1.35 16.92 15.20
C GLU A 449 1.28 18.46 15.15
N LYS A 450 1.98 19.14 16.06
CA LYS A 450 2.06 20.61 16.11
C LYS A 450 2.70 21.22 14.85
N TRP A 451 3.72 20.56 14.28
CA TRP A 451 4.30 20.98 13.00
C TRP A 451 3.27 20.93 11.88
N LEU A 452 2.45 19.88 11.85
CA LEU A 452 1.44 19.70 10.80
C LEU A 452 0.31 20.74 10.91
N MET A 453 -0.02 21.19 12.13
CA MET A 453 -1.11 22.14 12.39
C MET A 453 -0.73 23.61 12.15
N ARG A 454 0.51 23.93 11.88
CA ARG A 454 1.02 25.28 11.53
C ARG A 454 1.04 25.49 10.03
#